data_d3888badc49b6f7299792d07401cd62f
#
_entry.id   d3888badc49b6f7299792d07401cd62f
#
_cell.length_a   1.000
_cell.length_b   1.000
_cell.length_c   1.000
_cell.angle_alpha   90.00
_cell.angle_beta   90.00
_cell.angle_gamma   90.00
#
_symmetry.space_group_name_H-M   'P 1'
#
loop_
_entity.id
_entity.type
_entity.pdbx_description
1 polymer ?
#
loop_
_entity_poly.entity_id
_entity_poly.type
_entity_poly.pdbx_seq_one_letter_code
_entity_poly.pdbx_strand_id
1 'polypeptide(L)'
;MKIIAVFKTHFDIGFTDLSENILKTLCSDMLKDVIKVCKDTSDRPDGKKYIWTMPSEPLRYLLESDHVDSEDRKTLIDLINNGQIAWHGMPFTVHTDFCGLSELIYGLGISKKLCDRFNKTCISAKMTDVPGHSRYLPTLLSAAGIKFLHLGCNPGSTPPDVSPLFWWEGPDGSRVLTMYAKGGYGSDVIPPDDWELPVWLAMTMTNDNIGPHTADIIDEMQKKANTLGEDTELICGTLDDFYYAVLPYLKDIPVIKKDLSDTWIHGVGTYPREVSDVR
;
A
#
# COMPACT_ATOMS: atom_id res chain seq x y z
N MET A 1 9.48 21.53 0.74
CA MET A 1 9.00 20.20 1.22
C MET A 1 9.00 19.22 0.06
N LYS A 2 9.32 17.94 0.30
CA LYS A 2 9.19 16.88 -0.72
C LYS A 2 7.95 16.04 -0.44
N ILE A 3 7.08 15.87 -1.43
CA ILE A 3 5.87 15.05 -1.35
C ILE A 3 6.02 13.87 -2.30
N ILE A 4 5.94 12.65 -1.77
CA ILE A 4 5.91 11.43 -2.58
C ILE A 4 4.44 11.05 -2.77
N ALA A 5 3.97 11.14 -4.01
CA ALA A 5 2.61 10.79 -4.40
C ALA A 5 2.54 9.33 -4.82
N VAL A 6 1.72 8.53 -4.13
CA VAL A 6 1.48 7.12 -4.42
C VAL A 6 0.04 6.92 -4.82
N PHE A 7 -0.18 6.31 -5.98
CA PHE A 7 -1.52 6.05 -6.53
C PHE A 7 -1.87 4.57 -6.41
N LYS A 8 -3.05 4.30 -5.93
CA LYS A 8 -3.56 2.93 -5.83
C LYS A 8 -5.09 2.87 -5.89
N THR A 9 -5.63 1.68 -6.11
CA THR A 9 -7.03 1.35 -5.90
C THR A 9 -7.21 0.73 -4.52
N HIS A 10 -8.32 1.03 -3.83
CA HIS A 10 -8.76 0.20 -2.71
C HIS A 10 -9.34 -1.08 -3.31
N PHE A 11 -8.61 -2.17 -3.13
CA PHE A 11 -8.92 -3.43 -3.80
C PHE A 11 -9.39 -4.47 -2.79
N ASP A 12 -10.67 -4.84 -2.90
CA ASP A 12 -11.32 -5.87 -2.11
C ASP A 12 -11.67 -7.08 -2.98
N ILE A 13 -11.47 -8.27 -2.45
CA ILE A 13 -11.94 -9.47 -3.13
C ILE A 13 -13.24 -9.90 -2.51
N GLY A 14 -14.35 -9.59 -3.20
CA GLY A 14 -15.70 -10.01 -2.89
C GLY A 14 -16.60 -8.99 -2.19
N PHE A 15 -16.15 -7.83 -1.76
CA PHE A 15 -16.97 -6.86 -1.03
C PHE A 15 -18.06 -6.22 -1.90
N THR A 16 -17.69 -5.69 -3.06
CA THR A 16 -18.62 -5.01 -3.98
C THR A 16 -19.35 -5.96 -4.92
N ASP A 17 -18.82 -7.17 -5.11
CA ASP A 17 -19.39 -8.23 -5.94
C ASP A 17 -18.79 -9.58 -5.51
N LEU A 18 -19.16 -10.68 -6.16
CA LEU A 18 -18.51 -11.98 -5.99
C LEU A 18 -17.04 -11.90 -6.39
N SER A 19 -16.17 -12.58 -5.64
CA SER A 19 -14.73 -12.56 -5.87
C SER A 19 -14.33 -12.89 -7.31
N GLU A 20 -15.04 -13.83 -7.95
CA GLU A 20 -14.82 -14.18 -9.36
C GLU A 20 -15.09 -12.99 -10.30
N ASN A 21 -16.15 -12.20 -10.05
CA ASN A 21 -16.49 -11.03 -10.86
C ASN A 21 -15.45 -9.91 -10.65
N ILE A 22 -15.03 -9.68 -9.39
CA ILE A 22 -13.97 -8.70 -9.09
C ILE A 22 -12.68 -9.05 -9.84
N LEU A 23 -12.27 -10.31 -9.79
CA LEU A 23 -11.05 -10.76 -10.50
C LEU A 23 -11.19 -10.67 -12.02
N LYS A 24 -12.36 -10.93 -12.58
CA LYS A 24 -12.63 -10.71 -14.02
C LYS A 24 -12.53 -9.22 -14.39
N THR A 25 -13.13 -8.34 -13.59
CA THR A 25 -13.05 -6.88 -13.80
C THR A 25 -11.60 -6.39 -13.71
N LEU A 26 -10.83 -6.91 -12.74
CA LEU A 26 -9.40 -6.62 -12.63
C LEU A 26 -8.64 -6.98 -13.92
N CYS A 27 -8.91 -8.15 -14.49
CA CYS A 27 -8.25 -8.64 -15.70
C CYS A 27 -8.72 -7.97 -17.00
N SER A 28 -9.84 -7.26 -16.99
CA SER A 28 -10.43 -6.64 -18.17
C SER A 28 -10.39 -5.11 -18.10
N ASP A 29 -11.46 -4.50 -17.64
CA ASP A 29 -11.65 -3.05 -17.71
C ASP A 29 -10.64 -2.30 -16.85
N MET A 30 -10.40 -2.76 -15.61
CA MET A 30 -9.46 -2.09 -14.71
C MET A 30 -8.02 -2.13 -15.27
N LEU A 31 -7.56 -3.27 -15.79
CA LEU A 31 -6.22 -3.37 -16.38
C LEU A 31 -6.08 -2.45 -17.60
N LYS A 32 -7.10 -2.37 -18.47
CA LYS A 32 -7.11 -1.49 -19.63
C LYS A 32 -7.04 -0.01 -19.24
N ASP A 33 -7.79 0.37 -18.21
CA ASP A 33 -7.75 1.73 -17.68
C ASP A 33 -6.38 2.06 -17.08
N VAL A 34 -5.75 1.12 -16.37
CA VAL A 34 -4.38 1.28 -15.86
C VAL A 34 -3.38 1.44 -17.01
N ILE A 35 -3.45 0.57 -18.01
CA ILE A 35 -2.59 0.67 -19.20
C ILE A 35 -2.78 2.04 -19.88
N LYS A 36 -4.02 2.49 -20.01
CA LYS A 36 -4.33 3.78 -20.59
C LYS A 36 -3.70 4.93 -19.82
N VAL A 37 -3.92 5.05 -18.51
CA VAL A 37 -3.40 6.17 -17.72
C VAL A 37 -1.86 6.15 -17.64
N CYS A 38 -1.24 4.98 -17.62
CA CYS A 38 0.21 4.86 -17.70
C CYS A 38 0.75 5.35 -19.06
N LYS A 39 0.10 5.00 -20.16
CA LYS A 39 0.45 5.49 -21.50
C LYS A 39 0.23 7.00 -21.63
N ASP A 40 -0.89 7.53 -21.14
CA ASP A 40 -1.23 8.96 -21.18
C ASP A 40 -0.20 9.84 -20.43
N THR A 41 0.58 9.24 -19.53
CA THR A 41 1.63 9.93 -18.76
C THR A 41 3.06 9.50 -19.10
N SER A 42 3.24 8.61 -20.09
CA SER A 42 4.56 8.00 -20.40
C SER A 42 5.61 9.03 -20.83
N ASP A 43 5.19 10.09 -21.54
CA ASP A 43 6.06 11.14 -22.05
C ASP A 43 6.36 12.25 -21.03
N ARG A 44 5.74 12.19 -19.85
CA ARG A 44 6.03 13.15 -18.77
C ARG A 44 7.44 12.91 -18.22
N PRO A 45 8.09 13.93 -17.62
CA PRO A 45 9.37 13.78 -16.95
C PRO A 45 9.32 12.72 -15.85
N ASP A 46 10.48 12.18 -15.49
CA ASP A 46 10.59 11.29 -14.34
C ASP A 46 10.08 11.96 -13.06
N GLY A 47 9.40 11.19 -12.22
CA GLY A 47 8.68 11.72 -11.04
C GLY A 47 7.35 12.41 -11.37
N LYS A 48 6.91 12.46 -12.64
CA LYS A 48 5.60 12.98 -13.07
C LYS A 48 4.78 11.97 -13.87
N LYS A 49 5.23 10.73 -13.97
CA LYS A 49 4.51 9.62 -14.59
C LYS A 49 3.60 8.97 -13.57
N TYR A 50 2.44 8.50 -14.01
CA TYR A 50 1.55 7.72 -13.16
C TYR A 50 2.20 6.38 -12.81
N ILE A 51 2.21 6.02 -11.54
CA ILE A 51 2.71 4.73 -11.04
C ILE A 51 1.58 4.06 -10.26
N TRP A 52 1.00 3.01 -10.82
CA TRP A 52 -0.03 2.26 -10.11
C TRP A 52 0.60 1.27 -9.13
N THR A 53 0.35 1.49 -7.84
CA THR A 53 0.84 0.61 -6.76
C THR A 53 -0.27 -0.34 -6.32
N MET A 54 0.02 -1.64 -6.28
CA MET A 54 -0.96 -2.66 -5.94
C MET A 54 -0.42 -3.71 -4.96
N PRO A 55 -1.28 -4.51 -4.32
CA PRO A 55 -0.85 -5.67 -3.58
C PRO A 55 -0.17 -6.70 -4.47
N SER A 56 0.69 -7.54 -3.92
CA SER A 56 1.47 -8.50 -4.72
C SER A 56 0.63 -9.62 -5.34
N GLU A 57 -0.42 -10.08 -4.69
CA GLU A 57 -1.24 -11.18 -5.23
C GLU A 57 -2.12 -10.78 -6.43
N PRO A 58 -2.83 -9.64 -6.43
CA PRO A 58 -3.51 -9.18 -7.65
C PRO A 58 -2.57 -9.01 -8.83
N LEU A 59 -1.33 -8.54 -8.61
CA LEU A 59 -0.34 -8.45 -9.69
C LEU A 59 0.06 -9.84 -10.21
N ARG A 60 0.32 -10.79 -9.31
CA ARG A 60 0.58 -12.19 -9.70
C ARG A 60 -0.59 -12.75 -10.51
N TYR A 61 -1.82 -12.50 -10.05
CA TYR A 61 -3.02 -12.97 -10.75
C TYR A 61 -3.12 -12.39 -12.17
N LEU A 62 -2.89 -11.10 -12.38
CA LEU A 62 -2.86 -10.47 -13.70
C LEU A 62 -1.80 -11.10 -14.62
N LEU A 63 -0.65 -11.45 -14.08
CA LEU A 63 0.46 -12.03 -14.83
C LEU A 63 0.25 -13.49 -15.24
N GLU A 64 -0.61 -14.22 -14.52
CA GLU A 64 -0.78 -15.67 -14.67
C GLU A 64 -2.17 -16.07 -15.16
N SER A 65 -3.19 -15.20 -15.03
CA SER A 65 -4.58 -15.51 -15.37
C SER A 65 -4.82 -15.63 -16.86
N ASP A 66 -5.56 -16.64 -17.28
CA ASP A 66 -6.01 -16.80 -18.68
C ASP A 66 -7.06 -15.75 -19.09
N HIS A 67 -7.59 -14.97 -18.15
CA HIS A 67 -8.52 -13.86 -18.43
C HIS A 67 -7.82 -12.61 -18.96
N VAL A 68 -6.49 -12.53 -18.90
CA VAL A 68 -5.71 -11.41 -19.45
C VAL A 68 -5.21 -11.83 -20.83
N ASP A 69 -5.55 -11.04 -21.86
CA ASP A 69 -5.05 -11.32 -23.21
C ASP A 69 -3.53 -11.13 -23.33
N SER A 70 -2.95 -11.68 -24.39
CA SER A 70 -1.50 -11.70 -24.56
C SER A 70 -0.88 -10.32 -24.79
N GLU A 71 -1.60 -9.40 -25.41
CA GLU A 71 -1.13 -8.03 -25.68
C GLU A 71 -1.15 -7.19 -24.40
N ASP A 72 -2.26 -7.22 -23.66
CA ASP A 72 -2.37 -6.54 -22.37
C ASP A 72 -1.35 -7.10 -21.37
N ARG A 73 -1.12 -8.41 -21.34
CA ARG A 73 -0.08 -9.03 -20.49
C ARG A 73 1.32 -8.57 -20.86
N LYS A 74 1.62 -8.47 -22.15
CA LYS A 74 2.90 -7.92 -22.61
C LYS A 74 3.07 -6.47 -22.19
N THR A 75 2.04 -5.66 -22.39
CA THR A 75 2.04 -4.26 -21.96
C THR A 75 2.20 -4.12 -20.45
N LEU A 76 1.51 -4.95 -19.65
CA LEU A 76 1.67 -5.03 -18.20
C LEU A 76 3.13 -5.29 -17.79
N ILE A 77 3.78 -6.26 -18.44
CA ILE A 77 5.19 -6.59 -18.20
C ILE A 77 6.10 -5.39 -18.54
N ASP A 78 5.85 -4.72 -19.65
CA ASP A 78 6.61 -3.53 -20.06
C ASP A 78 6.43 -2.38 -19.04
N LEU A 79 5.21 -2.17 -18.53
CA LEU A 79 4.91 -1.18 -17.49
C LEU A 79 5.54 -1.52 -16.14
N ILE A 80 5.65 -2.79 -15.79
CA ILE A 80 6.42 -3.23 -14.61
C ILE A 80 7.90 -2.90 -14.80
N ASN A 81 8.48 -3.25 -15.95
CA ASN A 81 9.89 -3.04 -16.22
C ASN A 81 10.28 -1.57 -16.23
N ASN A 82 9.46 -0.69 -16.78
CA ASN A 82 9.69 0.76 -16.82
C ASN A 82 9.30 1.50 -15.51
N GLY A 83 8.71 0.79 -14.53
CA GLY A 83 8.40 1.31 -13.20
C GLY A 83 7.05 2.02 -13.06
N GLN A 84 6.18 1.99 -14.06
CA GLN A 84 4.82 2.56 -13.97
C GLN A 84 3.81 1.63 -13.31
N ILE A 85 4.17 0.38 -13.07
CA ILE A 85 3.46 -0.54 -12.19
C ILE A 85 4.41 -1.02 -11.10
N ALA A 86 4.00 -0.83 -9.86
CA ALA A 86 4.70 -1.21 -8.65
C ALA A 86 3.81 -2.08 -7.76
N TRP A 87 4.41 -2.77 -6.80
CA TRP A 87 3.68 -3.54 -5.79
C TRP A 87 4.30 -3.35 -4.43
N HIS A 88 3.54 -3.72 -3.41
CA HIS A 88 4.01 -3.77 -2.03
C HIS A 88 4.04 -5.22 -1.49
N GLY A 89 4.75 -5.43 -0.39
CA GLY A 89 5.07 -6.75 0.15
C GLY A 89 3.88 -7.60 0.61
N MET A 90 2.75 -6.98 0.99
CA MET A 90 1.56 -7.74 1.39
C MET A 90 0.81 -8.29 0.19
N PRO A 91 0.26 -9.53 0.31
CA PRO A 91 -0.49 -10.15 -0.79
C PRO A 91 -1.81 -9.43 -1.04
N PHE A 92 -2.52 -9.09 0.00
CA PHE A 92 -3.79 -8.36 0.05
C PHE A 92 -3.88 -7.53 1.32
N THR A 93 -4.99 -6.85 1.51
CA THR A 93 -5.51 -6.48 2.81
C THR A 93 -5.95 -7.77 3.50
N VAL A 94 -5.22 -8.20 4.53
CA VAL A 94 -5.48 -9.45 5.26
C VAL A 94 -5.61 -9.19 6.75
N HIS A 95 -6.50 -9.95 7.39
CA HIS A 95 -6.71 -9.88 8.82
C HIS A 95 -5.58 -10.65 9.54
N THR A 96 -4.46 -9.98 9.80
CA THR A 96 -3.22 -10.61 10.28
C THR A 96 -3.38 -11.36 11.60
N ASP A 97 -4.30 -10.94 12.47
CA ASP A 97 -4.58 -11.63 13.73
C ASP A 97 -5.33 -12.96 13.55
N PHE A 98 -5.98 -13.15 12.39
CA PHE A 98 -6.70 -14.38 12.06
C PHE A 98 -5.98 -15.28 11.07
N CYS A 99 -4.93 -14.79 10.44
CA CYS A 99 -4.10 -15.60 9.55
C CYS A 99 -3.22 -16.57 10.34
N GLY A 100 -3.11 -17.79 9.83
CA GLY A 100 -2.07 -18.70 10.26
C GLY A 100 -0.68 -18.20 9.85
N LEU A 101 0.35 -18.58 10.59
CA LEU A 101 1.73 -18.19 10.28
C LEU A 101 2.16 -18.61 8.86
N SER A 102 1.77 -19.82 8.44
CA SER A 102 2.09 -20.36 7.12
C SER A 102 1.45 -19.52 6.00
N GLU A 103 0.24 -19.03 6.21
CA GLU A 103 -0.47 -18.17 5.25
C GLU A 103 0.22 -16.82 5.09
N LEU A 104 0.62 -16.19 6.20
CA LEU A 104 1.35 -14.92 6.18
C LEU A 104 2.71 -15.06 5.49
N ILE A 105 3.48 -16.14 5.79
CA ILE A 105 4.76 -16.43 5.14
C ILE A 105 4.56 -16.67 3.64
N TYR A 106 3.55 -17.45 3.26
CA TYR A 106 3.24 -17.70 1.85
C TYR A 106 2.90 -16.39 1.13
N GLY A 107 2.04 -15.56 1.72
CA GLY A 107 1.65 -14.27 1.16
C GLY A 107 2.83 -13.33 0.95
N LEU A 108 3.72 -13.18 1.94
CA LEU A 108 4.95 -12.41 1.80
C LEU A 108 5.89 -12.97 0.72
N GLY A 109 5.91 -14.30 0.55
CA GLY A 109 6.67 -14.99 -0.49
C GLY A 109 6.23 -14.66 -1.92
N ILE A 110 4.98 -14.21 -2.12
CA ILE A 110 4.48 -13.79 -3.45
C ILE A 110 5.25 -12.57 -3.94
N SER A 111 5.38 -11.54 -3.10
CA SER A 111 6.16 -10.35 -3.44
C SER A 111 7.62 -10.69 -3.75
N LYS A 112 8.23 -11.59 -2.97
CA LYS A 112 9.60 -12.05 -3.22
C LYS A 112 9.75 -12.70 -4.59
N LYS A 113 8.82 -13.57 -4.98
CA LYS A 113 8.81 -14.21 -6.31
C LYS A 113 8.68 -13.18 -7.45
N LEU A 114 7.85 -12.15 -7.27
CA LEU A 114 7.75 -11.04 -8.22
C LEU A 114 9.06 -10.26 -8.30
N CYS A 115 9.69 -9.97 -7.16
CA CYS A 115 11.01 -9.31 -7.14
C CYS A 115 12.06 -10.11 -7.92
N ASP A 116 12.12 -11.42 -7.72
CA ASP A 116 13.05 -12.30 -8.42
C ASP A 116 12.74 -12.36 -9.93
N ARG A 117 11.47 -12.45 -10.29
CA ARG A 117 11.02 -12.48 -11.70
C ARG A 117 11.41 -11.24 -12.48
N PHE A 118 11.28 -10.06 -11.87
CA PHE A 118 11.49 -8.78 -12.53
C PHE A 118 12.81 -8.10 -12.18
N ASN A 119 13.67 -8.78 -11.41
CA ASN A 119 14.93 -8.22 -10.88
C ASN A 119 14.72 -6.85 -10.21
N LYS A 120 13.71 -6.76 -9.35
CA LYS A 120 13.35 -5.55 -8.60
C LYS A 120 13.41 -5.81 -7.11
N THR A 121 13.36 -4.75 -6.33
CA THR A 121 13.22 -4.78 -4.86
C THR A 121 11.86 -4.28 -4.46
N CYS A 122 11.35 -4.76 -3.33
CA CYS A 122 10.16 -4.30 -2.67
C CYS A 122 10.41 -4.38 -1.17
N ILE A 123 10.58 -3.24 -0.53
CA ILE A 123 10.89 -3.14 0.91
C ILE A 123 9.76 -2.51 1.72
N SER A 124 8.63 -2.25 1.08
CA SER A 124 7.48 -1.62 1.71
C SER A 124 6.26 -2.52 1.67
N ALA A 125 5.39 -2.34 2.65
CA ALA A 125 4.10 -3.02 2.75
C ALA A 125 2.99 -2.01 3.06
N LYS A 126 1.76 -2.35 2.72
CA LYS A 126 0.58 -1.57 3.05
C LYS A 126 -0.55 -2.46 3.51
N MET A 127 -1.23 -2.01 4.56
CA MET A 127 -2.47 -2.61 5.05
C MET A 127 -3.43 -1.53 5.48
N THR A 128 -4.68 -1.66 5.08
CA THR A 128 -5.79 -0.80 5.48
C THR A 128 -7.04 -1.63 5.55
N ASP A 129 -8.08 -1.10 6.18
CA ASP A 129 -9.39 -1.73 6.22
C ASP A 129 -9.40 -3.11 6.91
N VAL A 130 -8.59 -3.25 7.92
CA VAL A 130 -8.57 -4.43 8.81
C VAL A 130 -8.45 -3.96 10.26
N PRO A 131 -9.11 -4.65 11.20
CA PRO A 131 -9.35 -4.15 12.56
C PRO A 131 -8.15 -4.24 13.50
N GLY A 132 -6.95 -4.30 13.01
CA GLY A 132 -5.77 -4.25 13.84
C GLY A 132 -4.74 -5.32 13.51
N HIS A 133 -3.59 -5.18 14.14
CA HIS A 133 -2.43 -5.98 13.83
C HIS A 133 -1.68 -6.37 15.09
N SER A 134 -1.30 -7.65 15.16
CA SER A 134 -0.46 -8.18 16.22
C SER A 134 0.97 -7.62 16.14
N ARG A 135 1.57 -7.41 17.31
CA ARG A 135 2.98 -7.04 17.46
C ARG A 135 3.97 -8.03 16.82
N TYR A 136 3.53 -9.24 16.47
CA TYR A 136 4.36 -10.19 15.71
C TYR A 136 4.57 -9.77 14.23
N LEU A 137 3.73 -8.90 13.70
CA LEU A 137 3.82 -8.49 12.29
C LEU A 137 5.17 -7.84 11.95
N PRO A 138 5.74 -6.92 12.73
CA PRO A 138 7.08 -6.37 12.46
C PRO A 138 8.18 -7.43 12.35
N THR A 139 8.14 -8.47 13.19
CA THR A 139 9.09 -9.60 13.11
C THR A 139 9.00 -10.30 11.76
N LEU A 140 7.79 -10.63 11.30
CA LEU A 140 7.58 -11.32 10.02
C LEU A 140 7.94 -10.42 8.84
N LEU A 141 7.53 -9.16 8.86
CA LEU A 141 7.87 -8.19 7.82
C LEU A 141 9.38 -7.98 7.71
N SER A 142 10.06 -7.80 8.84
CA SER A 142 11.53 -7.64 8.88
C SER A 142 12.24 -8.87 8.33
N ALA A 143 11.79 -10.08 8.71
CA ALA A 143 12.33 -11.34 8.18
C ALA A 143 12.11 -11.47 6.67
N ALA A 144 11.03 -10.91 6.13
CA ALA A 144 10.76 -10.84 4.69
C ALA A 144 11.50 -9.70 3.97
N GLY A 145 12.33 -8.91 4.66
CA GLY A 145 13.07 -7.77 4.10
C GLY A 145 12.27 -6.48 3.99
N ILE A 146 11.06 -6.43 4.55
CA ILE A 146 10.23 -5.22 4.57
C ILE A 146 10.75 -4.26 5.65
N LYS A 147 10.93 -3.01 5.27
CA LYS A 147 11.48 -1.92 6.11
C LYS A 147 10.47 -0.84 6.42
N PHE A 148 9.43 -0.71 5.59
CA PHE A 148 8.38 0.28 5.74
C PHE A 148 6.99 -0.35 5.67
N LEU A 149 6.09 0.07 6.55
CA LEU A 149 4.69 -0.34 6.58
C LEU A 149 3.79 0.89 6.64
N HIS A 150 2.85 0.99 5.71
CA HIS A 150 1.75 1.95 5.81
C HIS A 150 0.49 1.26 6.32
N LEU A 151 -0.07 1.78 7.40
CA LEU A 151 -1.34 1.35 7.97
C LEU A 151 -2.39 2.45 7.83
N GLY A 152 -3.64 2.06 7.70
CA GLY A 152 -4.77 2.98 7.72
C GLY A 152 -5.96 2.36 8.45
N CYS A 153 -6.70 3.19 9.17
CA CYS A 153 -7.88 2.82 9.93
C CYS A 153 -9.15 3.11 9.13
N ASN A 154 -10.15 2.24 9.25
CA ASN A 154 -11.48 2.56 8.73
C ASN A 154 -11.99 3.88 9.36
N PRO A 155 -12.50 4.84 8.57
CA PRO A 155 -12.92 6.14 9.08
C PRO A 155 -14.02 6.07 10.16
N GLY A 156 -14.79 4.98 10.19
CA GLY A 156 -15.81 4.73 11.22
C GLY A 156 -15.25 4.18 12.53
N SER A 157 -13.96 3.89 12.61
CA SER A 157 -13.30 3.30 13.78
C SER A 157 -12.41 4.31 14.49
N THR A 158 -12.16 4.08 15.79
CA THR A 158 -11.17 4.85 16.54
C THR A 158 -9.81 4.20 16.39
N PRO A 159 -8.80 4.89 15.80
CA PRO A 159 -7.47 4.36 15.65
C PRO A 159 -6.74 4.21 16.99
N PRO A 160 -5.69 3.39 17.07
CA PRO A 160 -4.83 3.36 18.25
C PRO A 160 -4.16 4.72 18.47
N ASP A 161 -3.94 5.05 19.75
CA ASP A 161 -3.17 6.25 20.10
C ASP A 161 -1.68 6.00 19.88
N VAL A 162 -1.20 6.43 18.72
CA VAL A 162 0.20 6.37 18.28
C VAL A 162 0.56 7.61 17.48
N SER A 163 1.84 7.92 17.37
CA SER A 163 2.33 8.95 16.44
C SER A 163 2.03 8.58 15.00
N PRO A 164 1.91 9.54 14.06
CA PRO A 164 1.70 9.23 12.64
C PRO A 164 2.87 8.47 12.02
N LEU A 165 4.09 8.62 12.54
CA LEU A 165 5.27 7.88 12.11
C LEU A 165 6.04 7.36 13.34
N PHE A 166 6.41 6.07 13.34
CA PHE A 166 7.11 5.43 14.45
C PHE A 166 7.85 4.17 14.00
N TRP A 167 8.81 3.73 14.82
CA TRP A 167 9.35 2.38 14.72
C TRP A 167 8.44 1.40 15.45
N TRP A 168 7.87 0.44 14.72
CA TRP A 168 7.12 -0.65 15.34
C TRP A 168 8.05 -1.82 15.60
N GLU A 169 8.19 -2.20 16.88
CA GLU A 169 9.13 -3.21 17.33
C GLU A 169 8.42 -4.52 17.67
N GLY A 170 8.82 -5.59 17.02
CA GLY A 170 8.39 -6.95 17.29
C GLY A 170 8.94 -7.53 18.59
N PRO A 171 8.48 -8.71 19.02
CA PRO A 171 8.98 -9.37 20.25
C PRO A 171 10.46 -9.72 20.21
N ASP A 172 11.02 -9.96 19.03
CA ASP A 172 12.43 -10.29 18.79
C ASP A 172 13.35 -9.07 18.69
N GLY A 173 12.79 -7.85 18.81
CA GLY A 173 13.52 -6.59 18.67
C GLY A 173 13.65 -6.09 17.22
N SER A 174 13.16 -6.83 16.24
CA SER A 174 13.06 -6.35 14.84
C SER A 174 12.17 -5.12 14.74
N ARG A 175 12.54 -4.17 13.88
CA ARG A 175 11.81 -2.92 13.70
C ARG A 175 11.43 -2.68 12.25
N VAL A 176 10.22 -2.17 12.05
CA VAL A 176 9.73 -1.67 10.76
C VAL A 176 9.28 -0.23 10.96
N LEU A 177 9.73 0.68 10.08
CA LEU A 177 9.22 2.05 10.08
C LEU A 177 7.74 1.99 9.69
N THR A 178 6.87 2.52 10.52
CA THR A 178 5.43 2.42 10.31
C THR A 178 4.81 3.81 10.27
N MET A 179 4.06 4.09 9.22
CA MET A 179 3.19 5.26 9.11
C MET A 179 1.74 4.82 9.33
N TYR A 180 1.05 5.50 10.23
CA TYR A 180 -0.35 5.22 10.56
C TYR A 180 -1.25 6.39 10.16
N ALA A 181 -2.08 6.17 9.14
CA ALA A 181 -3.08 7.16 8.68
C ALA A 181 -4.34 7.07 9.54
N LYS A 182 -4.45 7.95 10.53
CA LYS A 182 -5.58 7.95 11.50
C LYS A 182 -6.91 8.37 10.89
N GLY A 183 -6.91 9.11 9.78
CA GLY A 183 -8.10 9.66 9.15
C GLY A 183 -8.71 8.81 8.04
N GLY A 184 -8.17 7.62 7.76
CA GLY A 184 -8.65 6.76 6.68
C GLY A 184 -7.57 5.86 6.08
N TYR A 185 -7.72 5.51 4.81
CA TYR A 185 -6.87 4.53 4.14
C TYR A 185 -5.68 5.13 3.39
N GLY A 186 -5.69 6.42 3.19
CA GLY A 186 -4.65 7.18 2.52
C GLY A 186 -4.29 8.45 3.26
N SER A 187 -3.62 9.36 2.56
CA SER A 187 -3.23 10.67 3.07
C SER A 187 -3.36 11.73 1.99
N ASP A 188 -3.77 12.93 2.38
CA ASP A 188 -3.88 14.07 1.48
C ASP A 188 -2.49 14.55 1.00
N VAL A 189 -2.48 15.40 -0.01
CA VAL A 189 -1.30 16.13 -0.49
C VAL A 189 -0.75 17.05 0.58
N ILE A 190 -1.65 17.71 1.33
CA ILE A 190 -1.28 18.60 2.43
C ILE A 190 -1.05 17.75 3.69
N PRO A 191 0.16 17.77 4.27
CA PRO A 191 0.39 17.11 5.55
C PRO A 191 -0.43 17.77 6.67
N PRO A 192 -0.68 17.06 7.77
CA PRO A 192 -1.30 17.68 8.94
C PRO A 192 -0.35 18.73 9.56
N ASP A 193 -0.92 19.70 10.27
CA ASP A 193 -0.18 20.85 10.82
C ASP A 193 0.94 20.45 11.80
N ASP A 194 0.83 19.28 12.42
CA ASP A 194 1.81 18.71 13.36
C ASP A 194 2.89 17.84 12.69
N TRP A 195 2.94 17.82 11.34
CA TRP A 195 3.97 17.09 10.60
C TRP A 195 5.24 17.91 10.47
N GLU A 196 6.30 17.52 11.15
CA GLU A 196 7.56 18.29 11.24
C GLU A 196 8.64 17.86 10.23
N LEU A 197 8.46 16.72 9.54
CA LEU A 197 9.50 16.21 8.62
C LEU A 197 9.39 16.89 7.24
N PRO A 198 10.55 17.10 6.55
CA PRO A 198 10.55 17.76 5.24
C PRO A 198 10.09 16.85 4.10
N VAL A 199 9.67 15.62 4.38
CA VAL A 199 9.17 14.62 3.42
C VAL A 199 7.80 14.14 3.87
N TRP A 200 6.83 14.14 2.95
CA TRP A 200 5.46 13.67 3.20
C TRP A 200 5.06 12.57 2.21
N LEU A 201 4.27 11.62 2.66
CA LEU A 201 3.63 10.60 1.82
C LEU A 201 2.19 11.01 1.52
N ALA A 202 1.91 11.38 0.28
CA ALA A 202 0.55 11.60 -0.21
C ALA A 202 0.06 10.32 -0.90
N MET A 203 -0.74 9.53 -0.19
CA MET A 203 -1.29 8.29 -0.74
C MET A 203 -2.74 8.50 -1.18
N THR A 204 -2.94 8.58 -2.47
CA THR A 204 -4.25 8.75 -3.08
C THR A 204 -4.80 7.41 -3.56
N MET A 205 -6.05 7.14 -3.17
CA MET A 205 -6.75 5.91 -3.54
C MET A 205 -8.07 6.23 -4.22
N THR A 206 -8.42 5.41 -5.20
CA THR A 206 -9.80 5.29 -5.67
C THR A 206 -10.63 4.47 -4.67
N ASN A 207 -11.95 4.56 -4.77
CA ASN A 207 -12.85 3.79 -3.92
C ASN A 207 -12.79 2.29 -4.23
N ASP A 208 -13.59 1.50 -3.50
CA ASP A 208 -13.61 0.04 -3.52
C ASP A 208 -13.77 -0.52 -4.94
N ASN A 209 -12.75 -1.22 -5.39
CA ASN A 209 -12.70 -1.87 -6.71
C ASN A 209 -12.95 -0.96 -7.92
N ILE A 210 -12.84 0.35 -7.75
CA ILE A 210 -12.86 1.30 -8.85
C ILE A 210 -11.45 1.35 -9.49
N GLY A 211 -11.41 1.47 -10.81
CA GLY A 211 -10.17 1.56 -11.59
C GLY A 211 -9.29 2.76 -11.20
N PRO A 212 -8.18 2.96 -11.90
CA PRO A 212 -7.20 3.99 -11.54
C PRO A 212 -7.79 5.40 -11.66
N HIS A 213 -7.11 6.35 -11.06
CA HIS A 213 -7.35 7.78 -11.35
C HIS A 213 -7.05 8.09 -12.82
N THR A 214 -7.61 9.18 -13.32
CA THR A 214 -7.21 9.75 -14.61
C THR A 214 -5.85 10.45 -14.51
N ALA A 215 -5.20 10.71 -15.64
CA ALA A 215 -3.88 11.37 -15.67
C ALA A 215 -3.87 12.78 -15.05
N ASP A 216 -5.03 13.44 -14.98
CA ASP A 216 -5.20 14.78 -14.42
C ASP A 216 -4.94 14.85 -12.91
N ILE A 217 -5.07 13.74 -12.19
CA ILE A 217 -4.81 13.67 -10.75
C ILE A 217 -3.42 14.22 -10.39
N ILE A 218 -2.42 13.98 -11.24
CA ILE A 218 -1.05 14.45 -10.99
C ILE A 218 -1.01 15.99 -11.02
N ASP A 219 -1.69 16.60 -11.96
CA ASP A 219 -1.74 18.06 -12.11
C ASP A 219 -2.57 18.71 -11.00
N GLU A 220 -3.65 18.05 -10.57
CA GLU A 220 -4.46 18.48 -9.43
C GLU A 220 -3.65 18.43 -8.13
N MET A 221 -2.93 17.32 -7.88
CA MET A 221 -2.07 17.20 -6.71
C MET A 221 -0.92 18.21 -6.75
N GLN A 222 -0.34 18.48 -7.92
CA GLN A 222 0.70 19.50 -8.07
C GLN A 222 0.18 20.91 -7.76
N LYS A 223 -1.03 21.26 -8.22
CA LYS A 223 -1.67 22.55 -7.88
C LYS A 223 -1.87 22.68 -6.38
N LYS A 224 -2.30 21.60 -5.72
CA LYS A 224 -2.50 21.56 -4.28
C LYS A 224 -1.16 21.65 -3.53
N ALA A 225 -0.13 20.94 -3.97
CA ALA A 225 1.21 21.00 -3.39
C ALA A 225 1.81 22.41 -3.47
N ASN A 226 1.58 23.15 -4.54
CA ASN A 226 2.08 24.51 -4.73
C ASN A 226 1.54 25.49 -3.68
N THR A 227 0.42 25.17 -3.01
CA THR A 227 -0.12 26.01 -1.91
C THR A 227 0.75 25.95 -0.65
N LEU A 228 1.63 24.95 -0.53
CA LEU A 228 2.57 24.81 0.59
C LEU A 228 3.86 25.65 0.42
N GLY A 229 4.03 26.29 -0.73
CA GLY A 229 5.17 27.15 -1.04
C GLY A 229 5.91 26.72 -2.30
N GLU A 230 6.67 27.68 -2.89
CA GLU A 230 7.37 27.50 -4.18
C GLU A 230 8.45 26.39 -4.14
N ASP A 231 9.02 26.12 -2.98
CA ASP A 231 10.02 25.07 -2.79
C ASP A 231 9.41 23.67 -2.56
N THR A 232 8.11 23.51 -2.78
CA THR A 232 7.44 22.21 -2.62
C THR A 232 7.54 21.39 -3.88
N GLU A 233 8.17 20.22 -3.78
CA GLU A 233 8.32 19.26 -4.87
C GLU A 233 7.38 18.08 -4.69
N LEU A 234 6.49 17.85 -5.65
CA LEU A 234 5.66 16.64 -5.73
C LEU A 234 6.29 15.66 -6.71
N ILE A 235 6.52 14.44 -6.26
CA ILE A 235 7.11 13.34 -7.05
C ILE A 235 6.15 12.16 -7.04
N CYS A 236 5.70 11.71 -8.21
CA CYS A 236 5.03 10.42 -8.36
C CYS A 236 6.04 9.31 -8.10
N GLY A 237 5.76 8.48 -7.12
CA GLY A 237 6.70 7.46 -6.66
C GLY A 237 6.00 6.26 -6.03
N THR A 238 6.77 5.49 -5.30
CA THR A 238 6.37 4.28 -4.58
C THR A 238 6.49 4.46 -3.07
N LEU A 239 6.01 3.49 -2.31
CA LEU A 239 6.24 3.45 -0.86
C LEU A 239 7.73 3.30 -0.51
N ASP A 240 8.50 2.62 -1.36
CA ASP A 240 9.94 2.48 -1.20
C ASP A 240 10.65 3.84 -1.35
N ASP A 241 10.21 4.66 -2.33
CA ASP A 241 10.75 6.02 -2.52
C ASP A 241 10.50 6.90 -1.30
N PHE A 242 9.30 6.81 -0.70
CA PHE A 242 9.03 7.51 0.56
C PHE A 242 9.96 7.06 1.68
N TYR A 243 10.14 5.74 1.87
CA TYR A 243 11.05 5.23 2.89
C TYR A 243 12.46 5.80 2.73
N TYR A 244 13.03 5.74 1.54
CA TYR A 244 14.37 6.25 1.31
C TYR A 244 14.47 7.78 1.46
N ALA A 245 13.43 8.51 1.05
CA ALA A 245 13.41 9.96 1.15
C ALA A 245 13.30 10.43 2.61
N VAL A 246 12.55 9.73 3.47
CA VAL A 246 12.36 10.13 4.88
C VAL A 246 13.48 9.62 5.79
N LEU A 247 14.17 8.55 5.42
CA LEU A 247 15.18 7.88 6.25
C LEU A 247 16.25 8.81 6.86
N PRO A 248 16.81 9.82 6.13
CA PRO A 248 17.81 10.74 6.68
C PRO A 248 17.30 11.62 7.84
N TYR A 249 15.99 11.73 7.99
CA TYR A 249 15.33 12.63 8.94
C TYR A 249 14.75 11.91 10.16
N LEU A 250 14.93 10.59 10.28
CA LEU A 250 14.38 9.76 11.36
C LEU A 250 15.17 9.89 12.67
N LYS A 251 15.23 11.12 13.21
CA LYS A 251 15.78 11.36 14.55
C LYS A 251 14.64 11.38 15.56
N ASP A 252 14.85 10.73 16.69
CA ASP A 252 13.93 10.75 17.84
C ASP A 252 12.51 10.22 17.54
N ILE A 253 12.39 9.38 16.51
CA ILE A 253 11.11 8.74 16.16
C ILE A 253 10.71 7.74 17.25
N PRO A 254 9.47 7.81 17.77
CA PRO A 254 9.02 6.92 18.84
C PRO A 254 9.10 5.45 18.47
N VAL A 255 9.32 4.60 19.47
CA VAL A 255 9.31 3.13 19.33
C VAL A 255 8.06 2.58 20.02
N ILE A 256 7.19 1.93 19.24
CA ILE A 256 5.95 1.30 19.73
C ILE A 256 6.17 -0.20 19.83
N LYS A 257 5.80 -0.78 21.00
CA LYS A 257 6.00 -2.19 21.34
C LYS A 257 4.71 -2.89 21.78
N LYS A 258 3.60 -2.50 21.19
CA LYS A 258 2.27 -3.04 21.48
C LYS A 258 1.57 -3.48 20.22
N ASP A 259 0.47 -4.23 20.37
CA ASP A 259 -0.46 -4.48 19.26
C ASP A 259 -1.08 -3.16 18.79
N LEU A 260 -1.39 -3.07 17.51
CA LEU A 260 -2.05 -1.93 16.90
C LEU A 260 -3.49 -2.30 16.55
N SER A 261 -4.35 -2.34 17.56
CA SER A 261 -5.77 -2.60 17.39
C SER A 261 -6.54 -1.29 17.33
N ASP A 262 -7.54 -1.23 16.49
CA ASP A 262 -8.56 -0.18 16.46
C ASP A 262 -9.90 -0.70 17.01
N THR A 263 -10.92 0.16 17.09
CA THR A 263 -12.21 -0.25 17.63
C THR A 263 -13.00 -1.21 16.73
N TRP A 264 -12.58 -1.40 15.51
CA TRP A 264 -13.25 -2.33 14.57
C TRP A 264 -13.03 -3.81 14.92
N ILE A 265 -12.06 -4.10 15.79
CA ILE A 265 -11.85 -5.47 16.31
C ILE A 265 -13.01 -5.97 17.21
N HIS A 266 -13.98 -5.09 17.54
CA HIS A 266 -15.15 -5.47 18.32
C HIS A 266 -15.89 -6.66 17.69
N GLY A 267 -16.41 -7.55 18.51
CA GLY A 267 -17.10 -8.76 18.07
C GLY A 267 -16.23 -9.99 17.92
N VAL A 268 -14.96 -9.85 17.57
CA VAL A 268 -14.03 -10.98 17.42
C VAL A 268 -13.84 -11.72 18.74
N GLY A 269 -13.62 -11.02 19.83
CA GLY A 269 -13.50 -11.60 21.17
C GLY A 269 -14.82 -12.19 21.71
N THR A 270 -15.95 -11.94 21.04
CA THR A 270 -17.26 -12.46 21.44
C THR A 270 -17.45 -13.93 20.99
N TYR A 271 -16.80 -14.33 19.90
CA TYR A 271 -16.90 -15.66 19.30
C TYR A 271 -15.54 -16.35 19.14
N PRO A 272 -14.76 -16.53 20.24
CA PRO A 272 -13.39 -17.02 20.14
C PRO A 272 -13.30 -18.46 19.60
N ARG A 273 -14.34 -19.27 19.82
CA ARG A 273 -14.40 -20.65 19.32
C ARG A 273 -14.61 -20.67 17.82
N GLU A 274 -15.59 -19.94 17.34
CA GLU A 274 -15.93 -19.84 15.90
C GLU A 274 -14.76 -19.28 15.10
N VAL A 275 -14.06 -18.29 15.65
CA VAL A 275 -12.83 -17.74 15.05
C VAL A 275 -11.71 -18.78 15.02
N SER A 276 -11.59 -19.60 16.07
CA SER A 276 -10.61 -20.70 16.11
C SER A 276 -10.93 -21.80 15.10
N ASP A 277 -12.22 -22.10 14.90
CA ASP A 277 -12.67 -23.17 14.02
C ASP A 277 -12.50 -22.80 12.52
N VAL A 278 -12.34 -21.52 12.17
CA VAL A 278 -12.07 -21.04 10.80
C VAL A 278 -10.57 -21.09 10.45
N ARG A 279 -9.70 -21.21 11.43
CA ARG A 279 -8.24 -21.36 11.24
C ARG A 279 -7.88 -22.81 10.91
#